data_ae1a4c5e0e89104c0304819947016d2b
#
_entry.id   ae1a4c5e0e89104c0304819947016d2b
#
_cell.length_a   1.000
_cell.length_b   1.000
_cell.length_c   1.000
_cell.angle_alpha   90.00
_cell.angle_beta   90.00
_cell.angle_gamma   90.00
#
_symmetry.space_group_name_H-M   'P 1'
#
loop_
_entity.id
_entity.type
_entity.pdbx_description
1 polymer ?
#
loop_
_entity_poly.entity_id
_entity_poly.type
_entity_poly.pdbx_seq_one_letter_code
_entity_poly.pdbx_strand_id
1 'polypeptide(L)'
;MVRFHSPCGPRDRGSWHPVSVIPDDSRRPQVPAADQTLRILAHLARQRGPVAARMIADALGIPRSTVYHLLATLEQHGFVVHLDAERRWGLGVAAFELGGGYARQAPLARIGRALVAHLADRAGESAHLAVMSGSDVLYIVEERAARRPALVTDVGVRLPAHLTATGRAMLAALPREQVRALYPDAAAFADRTGRGPRRPGELRELLRAVRALGHATEDGEVTLGMRSVGVAVRDPAGWPAAGIAVTWPAEAGRDPGELAAFAADAAAELGRRLYGVRDARR
;
A
#
# COMPACT_ATOMS: atom_id res chain seq x y z
N MET A 1 13.69 -29.32 -47.15
CA MET A 1 12.52 -29.92 -46.47
C MET A 1 12.78 -29.85 -44.97
N VAL A 2 12.42 -28.72 -44.32
CA VAL A 2 12.69 -28.42 -42.92
C VAL A 2 11.34 -28.47 -42.20
N ARG A 3 11.17 -29.41 -41.28
CA ARG A 3 9.95 -29.59 -40.47
C ARG A 3 10.01 -28.64 -39.28
N PHE A 4 9.10 -27.66 -39.24
CA PHE A 4 8.80 -26.89 -38.03
C PHE A 4 7.91 -27.73 -37.12
N HIS A 5 8.42 -28.07 -35.94
CA HIS A 5 7.61 -28.55 -34.82
C HIS A 5 7.27 -27.33 -33.92
N SER A 6 6.00 -26.96 -33.89
CA SER A 6 5.45 -26.09 -32.86
C SER A 6 4.96 -26.94 -31.69
N PRO A 7 5.38 -26.66 -30.47
CA PRO A 7 4.64 -27.12 -29.30
C PRO A 7 3.69 -25.97 -28.87
N CYS A 8 2.39 -26.20 -29.14
CA CYS A 8 1.33 -25.41 -28.52
C CYS A 8 1.16 -25.92 -27.09
N GLY A 9 1.80 -25.27 -26.13
CA GLY A 9 1.53 -25.41 -24.71
C GLY A 9 0.34 -24.56 -24.30
N PRO A 10 -0.42 -24.92 -23.24
CA PRO A 10 -1.58 -24.16 -22.80
C PRO A 10 -1.13 -22.74 -22.33
N ARG A 11 -1.84 -21.73 -22.85
CA ARG A 11 -1.64 -20.32 -22.46
C ARG A 11 -1.90 -20.19 -20.96
N ASP A 12 -0.84 -20.02 -20.24
CA ASP A 12 -0.85 -19.60 -18.84
C ASP A 12 -1.58 -18.24 -18.77
N ARG A 13 -2.78 -18.26 -18.20
CA ARG A 13 -3.50 -17.03 -17.90
C ARG A 13 -2.76 -16.40 -16.76
N GLY A 14 -1.95 -15.38 -17.08
CA GLY A 14 -1.06 -14.69 -16.17
C GLY A 14 -1.73 -14.42 -14.84
N SER A 15 -1.30 -15.14 -13.82
CA SER A 15 -1.58 -14.83 -12.43
C SER A 15 -0.86 -13.52 -12.11
N TRP A 16 -1.65 -12.45 -11.97
CA TRP A 16 -1.15 -11.17 -11.52
C TRP A 16 -0.78 -11.30 -10.04
N HIS A 17 0.50 -11.44 -9.76
CA HIS A 17 1.04 -11.34 -8.40
C HIS A 17 1.45 -9.88 -8.19
N PRO A 18 0.91 -9.19 -7.17
CA PRO A 18 1.50 -7.94 -6.73
C PRO A 18 2.86 -8.29 -6.12
N VAL A 19 3.89 -8.28 -6.98
CA VAL A 19 5.26 -8.47 -6.52
C VAL A 19 5.56 -7.28 -5.63
N SER A 20 5.65 -7.53 -4.33
CA SER A 20 6.32 -6.65 -3.39
C SER A 20 7.79 -6.60 -3.81
N VAL A 21 8.13 -5.70 -4.74
CA VAL A 21 9.51 -5.41 -5.07
C VAL A 21 10.07 -4.69 -3.85
N ILE A 22 10.74 -5.44 -2.98
CA ILE A 22 11.68 -4.85 -2.03
C ILE A 22 12.80 -4.30 -2.92
N PRO A 23 13.02 -2.98 -2.98
CA PRO A 23 14.19 -2.45 -3.67
C PRO A 23 15.42 -3.04 -2.97
N ASP A 24 16.19 -3.84 -3.69
CA ASP A 24 17.51 -4.27 -3.25
C ASP A 24 18.43 -3.05 -3.35
N ASP A 25 18.56 -2.32 -2.26
CA ASP A 25 19.35 -1.09 -2.16
C ASP A 25 20.86 -1.36 -2.31
N SER A 26 21.27 -2.63 -2.42
CA SER A 26 22.66 -3.05 -2.60
C SER A 26 23.12 -3.05 -4.06
N ARG A 27 22.20 -2.99 -5.04
CA ARG A 27 22.52 -2.94 -6.46
C ARG A 27 22.65 -1.50 -6.94
N ARG A 28 23.85 -1.12 -7.40
CA ARG A 28 24.01 0.14 -8.15
C ARG A 28 23.03 0.13 -9.33
N PRO A 29 22.21 1.17 -9.50
CA PRO A 29 21.23 1.22 -10.60
C PRO A 29 21.95 1.09 -11.94
N GLN A 30 21.49 0.17 -12.80
CA GLN A 30 22.06 -0.04 -14.14
C GLN A 30 21.92 1.21 -15.02
N VAL A 31 20.88 2.02 -14.79
CA VAL A 31 20.59 3.27 -15.51
C VAL A 31 20.37 4.38 -14.47
N PRO A 32 21.44 5.07 -14.02
CA PRO A 32 21.36 6.06 -12.94
C PRO A 32 20.36 7.19 -13.21
N ALA A 33 20.26 7.68 -14.43
CA ALA A 33 19.32 8.75 -14.78
C ALA A 33 17.86 8.30 -14.63
N ALA A 34 17.52 7.08 -15.00
CA ALA A 34 16.17 6.53 -14.82
C ALA A 34 15.83 6.36 -13.33
N ASP A 35 16.76 5.84 -12.54
CA ASP A 35 16.59 5.71 -11.08
C ASP A 35 16.34 7.08 -10.44
N GLN A 36 17.16 8.07 -10.73
CA GLN A 36 17.04 9.42 -10.21
C GLN A 36 15.70 10.07 -10.62
N THR A 37 15.28 9.87 -11.86
CA THR A 37 13.97 10.36 -12.35
C THR A 37 12.81 9.78 -11.57
N LEU A 38 12.80 8.46 -11.37
CA LEU A 38 11.75 7.77 -10.58
C LEU A 38 11.77 8.21 -9.11
N ARG A 39 12.96 8.42 -8.53
CA ARG A 39 13.10 8.93 -7.16
C ARG A 39 12.56 10.34 -7.01
N ILE A 40 12.75 11.21 -8.00
CA ILE A 40 12.17 12.57 -8.02
C ILE A 40 10.64 12.49 -8.04
N LEU A 41 10.05 11.71 -8.94
CA LEU A 41 8.59 11.53 -9.01
C LEU A 41 8.03 10.98 -7.69
N ALA A 42 8.66 9.94 -7.13
CA ALA A 42 8.26 9.36 -5.85
C ALA A 42 8.39 10.35 -4.68
N HIS A 43 9.41 11.22 -4.70
CA HIS A 43 9.57 12.28 -3.70
C HIS A 43 8.44 13.32 -3.82
N LEU A 44 8.16 13.82 -5.03
CA LEU A 44 7.09 14.78 -5.26
C LEU A 44 5.70 14.22 -4.87
N ALA A 45 5.45 12.95 -5.15
CA ALA A 45 4.19 12.30 -4.79
C ALA A 45 3.92 12.23 -3.27
N ARG A 46 4.96 12.33 -2.43
CA ARG A 46 4.85 12.34 -0.96
C ARG A 46 4.69 13.73 -0.37
N GLN A 47 4.84 14.79 -1.19
CA GLN A 47 4.73 16.16 -0.71
C GLN A 47 3.26 16.61 -0.70
N ARG A 48 2.91 17.48 0.24
CA ARG A 48 1.56 18.08 0.32
C ARG A 48 1.33 19.19 -0.71
N GLY A 49 2.37 19.57 -1.44
CA GLY A 49 2.31 20.64 -2.43
C GLY A 49 3.65 20.82 -3.15
N PRO A 50 3.76 21.75 -4.10
CA PRO A 50 4.96 21.98 -4.89
C PRO A 50 6.17 22.34 -4.04
N VAL A 51 7.37 21.86 -4.41
CA VAL A 51 8.62 22.05 -3.68
C VAL A 51 9.72 22.67 -4.57
N ALA A 52 10.64 23.38 -3.94
CA ALA A 52 11.79 23.97 -4.66
C ALA A 52 12.78 22.87 -5.09
N ALA A 53 13.38 23.01 -6.28
CA ALA A 53 14.34 22.03 -6.83
C ALA A 53 15.54 21.76 -5.88
N ARG A 54 15.99 22.76 -5.13
CA ARG A 54 17.05 22.57 -4.12
C ARG A 54 16.66 21.57 -3.03
N MET A 55 15.38 21.61 -2.57
CA MET A 55 14.90 20.70 -1.54
C MET A 55 14.83 19.25 -2.06
N ILE A 56 14.50 19.09 -3.34
CA ILE A 56 14.55 17.77 -4.01
C ILE A 56 15.99 17.27 -4.05
N ALA A 57 16.94 18.13 -4.45
CA ALA A 57 18.36 17.81 -4.54
C ALA A 57 18.92 17.37 -3.17
N ASP A 58 18.65 18.17 -2.14
CA ASP A 58 19.12 17.93 -0.77
C ASP A 58 18.52 16.64 -0.19
N ALA A 59 17.20 16.42 -0.39
CA ALA A 59 16.50 15.24 0.12
C ALA A 59 16.93 13.93 -0.54
N LEU A 60 17.31 13.98 -1.83
CA LEU A 60 17.64 12.77 -2.60
C LEU A 60 19.15 12.55 -2.78
N GLY A 61 20.00 13.51 -2.35
CA GLY A 61 21.44 13.45 -2.53
C GLY A 61 21.84 13.53 -4.00
N ILE A 62 21.06 14.22 -4.86
CA ILE A 62 21.33 14.38 -6.29
C ILE A 62 21.90 15.77 -6.54
N PRO A 63 22.97 15.92 -7.36
CA PRO A 63 23.49 17.24 -7.72
C PRO A 63 22.41 18.16 -8.30
N ARG A 64 22.39 19.43 -7.90
CA ARG A 64 21.35 20.40 -8.32
C ARG A 64 21.22 20.52 -9.84
N SER A 65 22.33 20.57 -10.57
CA SER A 65 22.32 20.61 -12.04
C SER A 65 21.61 19.41 -12.64
N THR A 66 21.86 18.20 -12.09
CA THR A 66 21.21 16.98 -12.52
C THR A 66 19.71 17.02 -12.22
N VAL A 67 19.30 17.51 -11.04
CA VAL A 67 17.87 17.66 -10.69
C VAL A 67 17.18 18.58 -11.70
N TYR A 68 17.76 19.72 -12.05
CA TYR A 68 17.17 20.62 -13.05
C TYR A 68 17.02 19.96 -14.43
N HIS A 69 18.02 19.22 -14.91
CA HIS A 69 17.92 18.50 -16.17
C HIS A 69 16.83 17.43 -16.16
N LEU A 70 16.73 16.68 -15.05
CA LEU A 70 15.70 15.65 -14.91
C LEU A 70 14.29 16.26 -14.79
N LEU A 71 14.15 17.37 -14.04
CA LEU A 71 12.87 18.09 -13.93
C LEU A 71 12.45 18.67 -15.28
N ALA A 72 13.36 19.25 -16.06
CA ALA A 72 13.05 19.75 -17.41
C ALA A 72 12.56 18.61 -18.33
N THR A 73 13.21 17.44 -18.27
CA THR A 73 12.75 16.26 -19.02
C THR A 73 11.37 15.79 -18.56
N LEU A 74 11.13 15.73 -17.25
CA LEU A 74 9.85 15.35 -16.70
C LEU A 74 8.72 16.33 -17.05
N GLU A 75 9.04 17.64 -17.09
CA GLU A 75 8.12 18.70 -17.53
C GLU A 75 7.76 18.57 -19.01
N GLN A 76 8.76 18.33 -19.85
CA GLN A 76 8.54 18.08 -21.28
C GLN A 76 7.58 16.91 -21.54
N HIS A 77 7.59 15.90 -20.69
CA HIS A 77 6.67 14.76 -20.73
C HIS A 77 5.40 14.95 -19.89
N GLY A 78 5.18 16.12 -19.29
CA GLY A 78 3.99 16.44 -18.50
C GLY A 78 3.89 15.76 -17.13
N PHE A 79 4.94 15.07 -16.68
CA PHE A 79 4.96 14.41 -15.36
C PHE A 79 5.14 15.38 -14.19
N VAL A 80 5.77 16.50 -14.44
CA VAL A 80 5.88 17.61 -13.48
C VAL A 80 5.47 18.92 -14.12
N VAL A 81 5.17 19.91 -13.30
CA VAL A 81 4.88 21.29 -13.70
C VAL A 81 5.75 22.23 -12.89
N HIS A 82 6.35 23.23 -13.57
CA HIS A 82 7.04 24.33 -12.93
C HIS A 82 6.08 25.47 -12.64
N LEU A 83 6.02 25.92 -11.41
CA LEU A 83 5.27 27.09 -10.97
C LEU A 83 6.25 28.27 -10.91
N ASP A 84 6.36 29.01 -12.01
CA ASP A 84 7.37 30.06 -12.18
C ASP A 84 7.30 31.14 -11.08
N ALA A 85 6.12 31.59 -10.72
CA ALA A 85 5.91 32.59 -9.68
C ALA A 85 6.45 32.17 -8.32
N GLU A 86 6.38 30.88 -8.00
CA GLU A 86 6.81 30.31 -6.72
C GLU A 86 8.21 29.67 -6.78
N ARG A 87 8.77 29.50 -8.00
CA ARG A 87 9.98 28.72 -8.27
C ARG A 87 9.92 27.31 -7.68
N ARG A 88 8.78 26.65 -7.83
CA ARG A 88 8.50 25.32 -7.28
C ARG A 88 8.04 24.35 -8.36
N TRP A 89 8.22 23.07 -8.06
CA TRP A 89 7.87 21.95 -8.92
C TRP A 89 6.80 21.09 -8.25
N GLY A 90 5.75 20.78 -8.99
CA GLY A 90 4.66 19.88 -8.58
C GLY A 90 4.48 18.73 -9.56
N LEU A 91 3.60 17.77 -9.23
CA LEU A 91 3.20 16.74 -10.17
C LEU A 91 2.34 17.35 -11.28
N GLY A 92 2.61 16.94 -12.53
CA GLY A 92 1.87 17.31 -13.72
C GLY A 92 0.75 16.32 -14.07
N VAL A 93 -0.02 16.63 -15.10
CA VAL A 93 -1.19 15.85 -15.53
C VAL A 93 -0.84 14.42 -15.94
N ALA A 94 0.31 14.18 -16.56
CA ALA A 94 0.73 12.82 -16.94
C ALA A 94 0.91 11.88 -15.75
N ALA A 95 1.27 12.40 -14.57
CA ALA A 95 1.31 11.60 -13.35
C ALA A 95 -0.11 11.16 -12.90
N PHE A 96 -1.12 12.02 -13.04
CA PHE A 96 -2.52 11.69 -12.80
C PHE A 96 -3.03 10.64 -13.80
N GLU A 97 -2.72 10.80 -15.09
CA GLU A 97 -3.10 9.84 -16.15
C GLU A 97 -2.48 8.47 -15.92
N LEU A 98 -1.22 8.42 -15.47
CA LEU A 98 -0.54 7.17 -15.12
C LEU A 98 -1.25 6.47 -13.94
N GLY A 99 -1.61 7.22 -12.91
CA GLY A 99 -2.42 6.72 -11.78
C GLY A 99 -3.79 6.21 -12.21
N GLY A 100 -4.47 6.92 -13.11
CA GLY A 100 -5.72 6.50 -13.73
C GLY A 100 -5.57 5.24 -14.58
N GLY A 101 -4.45 5.12 -15.32
CA GLY A 101 -4.08 3.90 -16.06
C GLY A 101 -3.92 2.70 -15.13
N TYR A 102 -3.20 2.87 -14.03
CA TYR A 102 -3.06 1.83 -13.00
C TYR A 102 -4.41 1.40 -12.45
N ALA A 103 -5.27 2.35 -12.08
CA ALA A 103 -6.60 2.05 -11.52
C ALA A 103 -7.49 1.25 -12.49
N ARG A 104 -7.39 1.52 -13.80
CA ARG A 104 -8.11 0.75 -14.84
C ARG A 104 -7.54 -0.65 -15.05
N GLN A 105 -6.21 -0.80 -14.97
CA GLN A 105 -5.51 -2.07 -15.19
C GLN A 105 -5.44 -2.94 -13.93
N ALA A 106 -5.62 -2.37 -12.74
CA ALA A 106 -5.56 -3.09 -11.47
C ALA A 106 -6.94 -3.68 -11.10
N PRO A 107 -7.17 -4.98 -11.32
CA PRO A 107 -8.46 -5.62 -10.96
C PRO A 107 -8.78 -5.44 -9.49
N LEU A 108 -7.77 -5.44 -8.63
CA LEU A 108 -7.88 -5.34 -7.19
C LEU A 108 -8.60 -4.06 -6.73
N ALA A 109 -8.16 -2.87 -7.19
CA ALA A 109 -8.80 -1.61 -6.81
C ALA A 109 -10.23 -1.50 -7.37
N ARG A 110 -10.45 -1.94 -8.61
CA ARG A 110 -11.75 -1.89 -9.26
C ARG A 110 -12.78 -2.81 -8.59
N ILE A 111 -12.40 -4.06 -8.30
CA ILE A 111 -13.27 -5.04 -7.63
C ILE A 111 -13.42 -4.64 -6.16
N GLY A 112 -12.33 -4.22 -5.53
CA GLY A 112 -12.27 -3.86 -4.12
C GLY A 112 -13.16 -2.67 -3.76
N ARG A 113 -13.28 -1.65 -4.63
CA ARG A 113 -14.06 -0.44 -4.34
C ARG A 113 -15.51 -0.75 -3.95
N ALA A 114 -16.23 -1.56 -4.73
CA ALA A 114 -17.62 -1.91 -4.43
C ALA A 114 -17.76 -2.69 -3.12
N LEU A 115 -16.78 -3.54 -2.80
CA LEU A 115 -16.78 -4.32 -1.55
C LEU A 115 -16.46 -3.45 -0.34
N VAL A 116 -15.52 -2.52 -0.47
CA VAL A 116 -15.16 -1.58 0.60
C VAL A 116 -16.30 -0.60 0.86
N ALA A 117 -17.00 -0.13 -0.18
CA ALA A 117 -18.20 0.71 -0.03
C ALA A 117 -19.30 -0.04 0.73
N HIS A 118 -19.60 -1.27 0.33
CA HIS A 118 -20.58 -2.11 1.05
C HIS A 118 -20.17 -2.39 2.51
N LEU A 119 -18.87 -2.59 2.75
CA LEU A 119 -18.35 -2.76 4.10
C LEU A 119 -18.52 -1.48 4.94
N ALA A 120 -18.22 -0.31 4.37
CA ALA A 120 -18.40 0.97 5.06
C ALA A 120 -19.88 1.22 5.41
N ASP A 121 -20.80 0.95 4.48
CA ASP A 121 -22.24 1.07 4.71
C ASP A 121 -22.72 0.11 5.81
N ARG A 122 -22.30 -1.16 5.75
CA ARG A 122 -22.68 -2.18 6.73
C ARG A 122 -22.12 -1.90 8.12
N ALA A 123 -20.88 -1.43 8.20
CA ALA A 123 -20.22 -1.09 9.45
C ALA A 123 -20.71 0.26 10.02
N GLY A 124 -21.21 1.18 9.19
CA GLY A 124 -21.45 2.58 9.57
C GLY A 124 -20.16 3.34 9.91
N GLU A 125 -19.02 2.83 9.47
CA GLU A 125 -17.67 3.33 9.76
C GLU A 125 -16.84 3.36 8.48
N SER A 126 -15.73 4.12 8.48
CA SER A 126 -14.88 4.22 7.30
C SER A 126 -14.12 2.92 7.04
N ALA A 127 -14.06 2.50 5.77
CA ALA A 127 -13.38 1.29 5.36
C ALA A 127 -12.35 1.56 4.26
N HIS A 128 -11.30 0.74 4.20
CA HIS A 128 -10.22 0.92 3.22
C HIS A 128 -9.56 -0.39 2.81
N LEU A 129 -8.95 -0.34 1.64
CA LEU A 129 -8.16 -1.42 1.04
C LEU A 129 -6.74 -0.92 0.81
N ALA A 130 -5.76 -1.69 1.25
CA ALA A 130 -4.35 -1.37 1.09
C ALA A 130 -3.56 -2.57 0.56
N VAL A 131 -2.40 -2.30 -0.03
CA VAL A 131 -1.42 -3.30 -0.47
C VAL A 131 -0.09 -3.08 0.23
N MET A 132 0.73 -4.14 0.36
CA MET A 132 2.09 -4.01 0.87
C MET A 132 2.98 -3.27 -0.13
N SER A 133 3.84 -2.41 0.38
CA SER A 133 4.88 -1.70 -0.39
C SER A 133 6.15 -1.57 0.47
N GLY A 134 6.99 -2.59 0.44
CA GLY A 134 8.10 -2.73 1.39
C GLY A 134 7.59 -2.91 2.81
N SER A 135 8.12 -2.12 3.75
CA SER A 135 7.66 -2.06 5.15
C SER A 135 6.43 -1.17 5.38
N ASP A 136 5.89 -0.56 4.30
CA ASP A 136 4.69 0.27 4.34
C ASP A 136 3.49 -0.45 3.73
N VAL A 137 2.30 0.09 4.01
CA VAL A 137 1.09 -0.15 3.24
C VAL A 137 0.77 1.06 2.38
N LEU A 138 0.26 0.82 1.16
CA LEU A 138 -0.26 1.84 0.27
C LEU A 138 -1.78 1.67 0.18
N TYR A 139 -2.53 2.71 0.56
CA TYR A 139 -3.98 2.71 0.44
C TYR A 139 -4.41 2.93 -1.01
N ILE A 140 -5.22 2.02 -1.55
CA ILE A 140 -5.68 2.04 -2.96
C ILE A 140 -7.19 2.25 -3.09
N VAL A 141 -7.96 2.06 -2.02
CA VAL A 141 -9.38 2.39 -1.91
C VAL A 141 -9.64 2.89 -0.49
N GLU A 142 -10.43 3.96 -0.38
CA GLU A 142 -11.01 4.45 0.86
C GLU A 142 -12.48 4.81 0.59
N GLU A 143 -13.36 4.35 1.48
CA GLU A 143 -14.77 4.74 1.52
C GLU A 143 -15.10 5.26 2.92
N ARG A 144 -15.51 6.51 2.97
CA ARG A 144 -15.78 7.21 4.23
C ARG A 144 -17.24 7.07 4.61
N ALA A 145 -17.48 6.71 5.86
CA ALA A 145 -18.83 6.76 6.37
C ALA A 145 -19.31 8.20 6.52
N ALA A 146 -20.58 8.42 6.21
CA ALA A 146 -21.21 9.73 6.39
C ALA A 146 -21.08 10.23 7.83
N ARG A 147 -20.71 11.51 8.01
CA ARG A 147 -20.56 12.15 9.33
C ARG A 147 -19.40 11.64 10.19
N ARG A 148 -18.42 10.93 9.61
CA ARG A 148 -17.17 10.53 10.29
C ARG A 148 -16.03 11.49 9.95
N PRO A 149 -15.06 11.70 10.86
CA PRO A 149 -13.90 12.54 10.60
C PRO A 149 -13.08 12.01 9.42
N ALA A 150 -12.38 12.92 8.74
CA ALA A 150 -11.43 12.54 7.70
C ALA A 150 -10.27 11.75 8.31
N LEU A 151 -9.92 10.65 7.66
CA LEU A 151 -8.79 9.80 8.06
C LEU A 151 -7.50 10.25 7.36
N VAL A 152 -6.36 9.84 7.90
CA VAL A 152 -5.06 10.01 7.24
C VAL A 152 -4.78 8.94 6.18
N THR A 153 -5.72 8.03 5.95
CA THR A 153 -5.63 6.85 5.08
C THR A 153 -6.14 7.11 3.66
N ASP A 154 -6.05 8.34 3.19
CA ASP A 154 -6.52 8.71 1.83
C ASP A 154 -5.82 7.88 0.73
N VAL A 155 -6.47 7.73 -0.43
CA VAL A 155 -5.92 6.97 -1.56
C VAL A 155 -4.56 7.54 -1.98
N GLY A 156 -3.57 6.66 -2.14
CA GLY A 156 -2.19 7.03 -2.43
C GLY A 156 -1.31 7.29 -1.21
N VAL A 157 -1.88 7.36 -0.01
CA VAL A 157 -1.12 7.53 1.24
C VAL A 157 -0.39 6.24 1.60
N ARG A 158 0.84 6.39 2.11
CA ARG A 158 1.67 5.32 2.66
C ARG A 158 1.76 5.45 4.17
N LEU A 159 1.58 4.35 4.88
CA LEU A 159 1.76 4.28 6.32
C LEU A 159 2.60 3.06 6.71
N PRO A 160 3.38 3.12 7.79
CA PRO A 160 4.17 1.98 8.27
C PRO A 160 3.28 0.78 8.58
N ALA A 161 3.57 -0.38 7.96
CA ALA A 161 2.72 -1.57 8.07
C ALA A 161 2.61 -2.09 9.51
N HIS A 162 3.65 -1.95 10.32
CA HIS A 162 3.63 -2.38 11.73
C HIS A 162 2.72 -1.54 12.63
N LEU A 163 2.30 -0.34 12.19
CA LEU A 163 1.40 0.55 12.94
C LEU A 163 -0.06 0.44 12.49
N THR A 164 -0.35 -0.14 11.32
CA THR A 164 -1.70 -0.19 10.76
C THR A 164 -2.35 -1.56 10.93
N ALA A 165 -3.67 -1.61 11.11
CA ALA A 165 -4.40 -2.88 11.17
C ALA A 165 -4.28 -3.67 9.85
N THR A 166 -4.38 -3.01 8.67
CA THR A 166 -4.16 -3.64 7.37
C THR A 166 -2.76 -4.22 7.23
N GLY A 167 -1.74 -3.46 7.64
CA GLY A 167 -0.35 -3.88 7.56
C GLY A 167 -0.04 -5.06 8.48
N ARG A 168 -0.49 -5.00 9.73
CA ARG A 168 -0.34 -6.09 10.70
C ARG A 168 -1.00 -7.39 10.22
N ALA A 169 -2.20 -7.29 9.65
CA ALA A 169 -2.89 -8.45 9.08
C ALA A 169 -2.10 -9.06 7.91
N MET A 170 -1.56 -8.24 7.01
CA MET A 170 -0.73 -8.70 5.90
C MET A 170 0.62 -9.24 6.38
N LEU A 171 1.31 -8.56 7.32
CA LEU A 171 2.55 -9.05 7.91
C LEU A 171 2.37 -10.40 8.62
N ALA A 172 1.21 -10.61 9.27
CA ALA A 172 0.89 -11.89 9.90
C ALA A 172 0.72 -13.03 8.88
N ALA A 173 0.38 -12.71 7.63
CA ALA A 173 0.27 -13.65 6.52
C ALA A 173 1.60 -13.98 5.84
N LEU A 174 2.63 -13.15 6.01
CA LEU A 174 3.96 -13.39 5.47
C LEU A 174 4.72 -14.48 6.23
N PRO A 175 5.66 -15.18 5.56
CA PRO A 175 6.65 -16.01 6.21
C PRO A 175 7.48 -15.22 7.24
N ARG A 176 7.89 -15.88 8.33
CA ARG A 176 8.65 -15.22 9.41
C ARG A 176 9.97 -14.61 8.94
N GLU A 177 10.61 -15.23 7.97
CA GLU A 177 11.88 -14.80 7.37
C GLU A 177 11.69 -13.47 6.64
N GLN A 178 10.58 -13.29 5.92
CA GLN A 178 10.27 -12.03 5.23
C GLN A 178 9.96 -10.90 6.22
N VAL A 179 9.18 -11.18 7.27
CA VAL A 179 8.95 -10.19 8.33
C VAL A 179 10.27 -9.77 8.98
N ARG A 180 11.18 -10.71 9.21
CA ARG A 180 12.52 -10.43 9.77
C ARG A 180 13.36 -9.57 8.81
N ALA A 181 13.28 -9.82 7.51
CA ALA A 181 13.99 -9.01 6.51
C ALA A 181 13.44 -7.57 6.43
N LEU A 182 12.13 -7.38 6.59
CA LEU A 182 11.50 -6.05 6.63
C LEU A 182 11.80 -5.27 7.93
N TYR A 183 11.98 -5.98 9.04
CA TYR A 183 12.19 -5.41 10.38
C TYR A 183 13.40 -6.08 11.06
N PRO A 184 14.64 -5.84 10.55
CA PRO A 184 15.85 -6.50 11.05
C PRO A 184 16.23 -6.03 12.46
N ASP A 185 15.99 -4.76 12.76
CA ASP A 185 16.37 -4.11 14.03
C ASP A 185 15.38 -3.01 14.42
N ALA A 186 15.67 -2.26 15.48
CA ALA A 186 14.82 -1.19 15.99
C ALA A 186 14.74 0.04 15.06
N ALA A 187 15.73 0.27 14.20
CA ALA A 187 15.74 1.41 13.28
C ALA A 187 14.68 1.28 12.17
N ALA A 188 14.19 0.05 11.91
CA ALA A 188 13.12 -0.20 10.95
C ALA A 188 11.72 0.20 11.46
N PHE A 189 11.60 0.63 12.72
CA PHE A 189 10.32 0.96 13.35
C PHE A 189 10.10 2.47 13.39
N ALA A 190 9.16 2.93 12.59
CA ALA A 190 8.68 4.32 12.66
C ALA A 190 7.83 4.51 13.92
N ASP A 191 7.89 5.69 14.51
CA ASP A 191 7.01 6.15 15.59
C ASP A 191 6.16 7.31 15.07
N ARG A 192 4.85 7.30 15.35
CA ARG A 192 3.93 8.38 14.97
C ARG A 192 3.25 9.04 16.17
N THR A 193 2.91 8.26 17.18
CA THR A 193 2.09 8.69 18.31
C THR A 193 2.65 8.26 19.66
N GLY A 194 3.82 7.68 19.67
CA GLY A 194 4.40 7.09 20.87
C GLY A 194 3.87 5.69 21.20
N ARG A 195 3.00 5.12 20.34
CA ARG A 195 2.35 3.81 20.53
C ARG A 195 2.82 2.80 19.47
N GLY A 196 2.56 1.52 19.74
CA GLY A 196 2.86 0.42 18.84
C GLY A 196 4.23 -0.24 19.06
N PRO A 197 4.54 -1.30 18.29
CA PRO A 197 5.78 -2.03 18.43
C PRO A 197 6.97 -1.21 17.95
N ARG A 198 8.08 -1.25 18.72
CA ARG A 198 9.33 -0.52 18.46
C ARG A 198 10.53 -1.43 18.24
N ARG A 199 10.34 -2.75 18.36
CA ARG A 199 11.39 -3.77 18.24
C ARG A 199 10.86 -5.03 17.57
N PRO A 200 11.73 -5.79 16.91
CA PRO A 200 11.33 -7.06 16.25
C PRO A 200 10.64 -8.06 17.19
N GLY A 201 11.01 -8.09 18.47
CA GLY A 201 10.38 -8.96 19.48
C GLY A 201 8.90 -8.61 19.71
N GLU A 202 8.60 -7.34 19.93
CA GLU A 202 7.24 -6.83 20.16
C GLU A 202 6.35 -7.08 18.94
N LEU A 203 6.85 -6.79 17.74
CA LEU A 203 6.13 -7.08 16.50
C LEU A 203 5.84 -8.57 16.36
N ARG A 204 6.78 -9.45 16.68
CA ARG A 204 6.63 -10.91 16.60
C ARG A 204 5.50 -11.40 17.51
N GLU A 205 5.42 -10.89 18.74
CA GLU A 205 4.35 -11.23 19.68
C GLU A 205 3.00 -10.75 19.18
N LEU A 206 2.93 -9.50 18.72
CA LEU A 206 1.72 -8.93 18.13
C LEU A 206 1.24 -9.76 16.94
N LEU A 207 2.11 -10.10 15.99
CA LEU A 207 1.74 -10.92 14.83
C LEU A 207 1.37 -12.36 15.20
N ARG A 208 1.86 -12.90 16.33
CA ARG A 208 1.39 -14.20 16.85
C ARG A 208 -0.05 -14.10 17.31
N ALA A 209 -0.41 -13.03 18.03
CA ALA A 209 -1.80 -12.77 18.43
C ALA A 209 -2.72 -12.59 17.22
N VAL A 210 -2.28 -11.81 16.22
CA VAL A 210 -3.03 -11.63 14.96
C VAL A 210 -3.31 -12.96 14.26
N ARG A 211 -2.31 -13.86 14.20
CA ARG A 211 -2.51 -15.19 13.59
C ARG A 211 -3.50 -16.05 14.37
N ALA A 212 -3.53 -15.95 15.70
CA ALA A 212 -4.46 -16.69 16.54
C ALA A 212 -5.89 -16.15 16.43
N LEU A 213 -6.07 -14.82 16.37
CA LEU A 213 -7.36 -14.16 16.29
C LEU A 213 -7.94 -14.12 14.86
N GLY A 214 -7.09 -14.23 13.84
CA GLY A 214 -7.49 -14.09 12.42
C GLY A 214 -7.64 -12.65 11.94
N HIS A 215 -7.50 -11.66 12.83
CA HIS A 215 -7.57 -10.24 12.52
C HIS A 215 -6.54 -9.45 13.34
N ALA A 216 -6.19 -8.26 12.84
CA ALA A 216 -5.31 -7.33 13.53
C ALA A 216 -6.11 -6.14 14.06
N THR A 217 -5.64 -5.56 15.16
CA THR A 217 -6.16 -4.32 15.72
C THR A 217 -5.10 -3.22 15.71
N GLU A 218 -5.56 -1.98 15.74
CA GLU A 218 -4.78 -0.76 15.93
C GLU A 218 -5.56 0.17 16.85
N ASP A 219 -4.89 0.80 17.82
CA ASP A 219 -5.51 1.70 18.81
C ASP A 219 -4.64 2.94 19.03
N GLY A 220 -4.82 3.91 18.15
CA GLY A 220 -4.13 5.20 18.24
C GLY A 220 -2.66 5.20 17.83
N GLU A 221 -2.15 4.15 17.21
CA GLU A 221 -0.77 4.12 16.70
C GLU A 221 -0.59 4.93 15.43
N VAL A 222 -1.64 5.05 14.61
CA VAL A 222 -1.66 5.89 13.41
C VAL A 222 -2.17 7.29 13.73
N THR A 223 -3.33 7.37 14.40
CA THR A 223 -3.98 8.62 14.78
C THR A 223 -4.60 8.46 16.16
N LEU A 224 -4.19 9.30 17.11
CA LEU A 224 -4.74 9.29 18.48
C LEU A 224 -6.27 9.42 18.44
N GLY A 225 -6.96 8.63 19.26
CA GLY A 225 -8.41 8.63 19.35
C GLY A 225 -9.11 7.84 18.23
N MET A 226 -8.37 7.20 17.33
CA MET A 226 -8.93 6.31 16.30
C MET A 226 -8.56 4.86 16.60
N ARG A 227 -9.43 3.95 16.22
CA ARG A 227 -9.22 2.50 16.28
C ARG A 227 -9.48 1.88 14.94
N SER A 228 -8.78 0.79 14.66
CA SER A 228 -8.96 0.04 13.42
C SER A 228 -8.91 -1.46 13.67
N VAL A 229 -9.66 -2.20 12.86
CA VAL A 229 -9.55 -3.65 12.75
C VAL A 229 -9.31 -4.02 11.28
N GLY A 230 -8.40 -4.96 11.03
CA GLY A 230 -8.02 -5.32 9.66
C GLY A 230 -7.79 -6.81 9.47
N VAL A 231 -8.04 -7.27 8.25
CA VAL A 231 -7.86 -8.66 7.82
C VAL A 231 -7.07 -8.70 6.52
N ALA A 232 -6.33 -9.79 6.29
CA ALA A 232 -5.60 -9.99 5.04
C ALA A 232 -6.47 -10.72 4.02
N VAL A 233 -6.50 -10.22 2.79
CA VAL A 233 -6.93 -10.95 1.60
C VAL A 233 -5.74 -11.79 1.12
N ARG A 234 -5.91 -13.10 1.04
CA ARG A 234 -4.83 -14.01 0.64
C ARG A 234 -5.06 -14.52 -0.78
N ASP A 235 -3.97 -14.71 -1.49
CA ASP A 235 -3.98 -15.42 -2.75
C ASP A 235 -4.09 -16.95 -2.54
N PRO A 236 -4.23 -17.74 -3.61
CA PRO A 236 -4.31 -19.21 -3.52
C PRO A 236 -3.06 -19.88 -2.92
N ALA A 237 -1.92 -19.20 -2.94
CA ALA A 237 -0.67 -19.69 -2.30
C ALA A 237 -0.56 -19.28 -0.82
N GLY A 238 -1.54 -18.52 -0.29
CA GLY A 238 -1.58 -18.04 1.08
C GLY A 238 -0.87 -16.71 1.33
N TRP A 239 -0.33 -16.06 0.27
CA TRP A 239 0.33 -14.77 0.39
C TRP A 239 -0.66 -13.61 0.52
N PRO A 240 -0.30 -12.55 1.24
CA PRO A 240 -1.16 -11.38 1.37
C PRO A 240 -1.21 -10.58 0.06
N ALA A 241 -2.33 -10.62 -0.63
CA ALA A 241 -2.59 -9.82 -1.81
C ALA A 241 -3.01 -8.38 -1.46
N ALA A 242 -3.74 -8.23 -0.35
CA ALA A 242 -4.22 -6.95 0.17
C ALA A 242 -4.59 -7.05 1.64
N GLY A 243 -4.83 -5.89 2.28
CA GLY A 243 -5.46 -5.78 3.59
C GLY A 243 -6.72 -4.93 3.50
N ILE A 244 -7.80 -5.39 4.12
CA ILE A 244 -9.04 -4.63 4.30
C ILE A 244 -9.16 -4.25 5.77
N ALA A 245 -9.57 -3.01 6.06
CA ALA A 245 -9.82 -2.59 7.43
C ALA A 245 -11.03 -1.67 7.55
N VAL A 246 -11.56 -1.62 8.76
CA VAL A 246 -12.56 -0.65 9.23
C VAL A 246 -11.90 0.20 10.30
N THR A 247 -12.13 1.52 10.25
CA THR A 247 -11.59 2.51 11.19
C THR A 247 -12.71 3.37 11.76
N TRP A 248 -12.71 3.56 13.09
CA TRP A 248 -13.72 4.30 13.82
C TRP A 248 -13.10 5.12 14.97
N PRO A 249 -13.79 6.19 15.44
CA PRO A 249 -13.40 6.91 16.65
C PRO A 249 -13.47 6.00 17.88
N ALA A 250 -12.45 6.06 18.75
CA ALA A 250 -12.38 5.19 19.94
C ALA A 250 -13.60 5.35 20.88
N GLU A 251 -14.14 6.58 20.95
CA GLU A 251 -15.33 6.91 21.74
C GLU A 251 -16.65 6.33 21.17
N ALA A 252 -16.67 5.87 19.93
CA ALA A 252 -17.88 5.30 19.31
C ALA A 252 -18.32 3.96 19.91
N GLY A 253 -17.51 3.36 20.80
CA GLY A 253 -17.89 2.16 21.56
C GLY A 253 -18.19 0.93 20.69
N ARG A 254 -17.58 0.83 19.49
CA ARG A 254 -17.81 -0.29 18.56
C ARG A 254 -17.13 -1.55 19.04
N ASP A 255 -17.76 -2.70 18.78
CA ASP A 255 -17.15 -4.02 19.02
C ASP A 255 -16.13 -4.35 17.90
N PRO A 256 -14.83 -4.47 18.22
CA PRO A 256 -13.83 -4.86 17.23
C PRO A 256 -14.09 -6.24 16.61
N GLY A 257 -14.69 -7.17 17.36
CA GLY A 257 -14.98 -8.52 16.88
C GLY A 257 -16.05 -8.52 15.79
N GLU A 258 -17.13 -7.75 15.98
CA GLU A 258 -18.17 -7.56 14.97
C GLU A 258 -17.61 -6.96 13.69
N LEU A 259 -16.83 -5.87 13.81
CA LEU A 259 -16.22 -5.20 12.65
C LEU A 259 -15.17 -6.08 11.95
N ALA A 260 -14.45 -6.91 12.71
CA ALA A 260 -13.53 -7.90 12.15
C ALA A 260 -14.27 -8.96 11.31
N ALA A 261 -15.44 -9.41 11.77
CA ALA A 261 -16.25 -10.34 11.01
C ALA A 261 -16.75 -9.73 9.69
N PHE A 262 -17.20 -8.47 9.71
CA PHE A 262 -17.60 -7.77 8.47
C PHE A 262 -16.42 -7.61 7.51
N ALA A 263 -15.25 -7.25 8.00
CA ALA A 263 -14.03 -7.14 7.19
C ALA A 263 -13.58 -8.51 6.63
N ALA A 264 -13.75 -9.60 7.40
CA ALA A 264 -13.43 -10.95 6.95
C ALA A 264 -14.37 -11.42 5.83
N ASP A 265 -15.68 -11.13 5.92
CA ASP A 265 -16.63 -11.39 4.83
C ASP A 265 -16.23 -10.69 3.53
N ALA A 266 -15.88 -9.40 3.63
CA ALA A 266 -15.42 -8.61 2.49
C ALA A 266 -14.11 -9.13 1.91
N ALA A 267 -13.15 -9.54 2.75
CA ALA A 267 -11.88 -10.12 2.32
C ALA A 267 -12.07 -11.47 1.62
N ALA A 268 -12.94 -12.33 2.12
CA ALA A 268 -13.28 -13.61 1.51
C ALA A 268 -13.93 -13.42 0.14
N GLU A 269 -14.87 -12.47 0.02
CA GLU A 269 -15.52 -12.16 -1.26
C GLU A 269 -14.53 -11.56 -2.28
N LEU A 270 -13.64 -10.67 -1.83
CA LEU A 270 -12.60 -10.13 -2.70
C LEU A 270 -11.67 -11.24 -3.21
N GLY A 271 -11.26 -12.15 -2.35
CA GLY A 271 -10.45 -13.32 -2.73
C GLY A 271 -11.17 -14.20 -3.77
N ARG A 272 -12.47 -14.47 -3.58
CA ARG A 272 -13.27 -15.22 -4.55
C ARG A 272 -13.32 -14.53 -5.93
N ARG A 273 -13.55 -13.22 -5.96
CA ARG A 273 -13.63 -12.46 -7.23
C ARG A 273 -12.29 -12.34 -7.95
N LEU A 274 -11.19 -12.28 -7.21
CA LEU A 274 -9.84 -12.16 -7.79
C LEU A 274 -9.32 -13.49 -8.32
N TYR A 275 -9.56 -14.59 -7.58
CA TYR A 275 -8.89 -15.87 -7.82
C TYR A 275 -9.84 -17.02 -8.21
N GLY A 276 -11.14 -16.77 -8.19
CA GLY A 276 -12.15 -17.79 -8.44
C GLY A 276 -12.39 -18.71 -7.23
N VAL A 277 -13.47 -19.46 -7.24
CA VAL A 277 -13.75 -20.50 -6.24
C VAL A 277 -12.83 -21.69 -6.54
N ARG A 278 -11.77 -21.89 -5.77
CA ARG A 278 -11.19 -23.22 -5.65
C ARG A 278 -12.09 -23.99 -4.70
N ASP A 279 -12.91 -24.85 -5.26
CA ASP A 279 -13.64 -25.83 -4.48
C ASP A 279 -12.60 -26.66 -3.69
N ALA A 280 -12.61 -26.50 -2.35
CA ALA A 280 -11.73 -27.22 -1.44
C ALA A 280 -12.19 -28.70 -1.27
N ARG A 281 -12.78 -29.30 -2.34
CA ARG A 281 -13.18 -30.70 -2.40
C ARG A 281 -12.57 -31.34 -3.64
N ARG A 282 -11.28 -31.68 -3.57
CA ARG A 282 -10.69 -32.84 -4.23
C ARG A 282 -9.50 -33.33 -3.43
#